data_84f2f91734c8b816bd8d08a848132db3
#
_entry.id   84f2f91734c8b816bd8d08a848132db3
#
_cell.length_a   1.000
_cell.length_b   1.000
_cell.length_c   1.000
_cell.angle_alpha   90.00
_cell.angle_beta   90.00
_cell.angle_gamma   90.00
#
_symmetry.space_group_name_H-M   'P 1'
#
loop_
_entity.id
_entity.type
_entity.pdbx_description
1 polymer ?
#
loop_
_entity_poly.entity_id
_entity_poly.type
_entity_poly.pdbx_seq_one_letter_code
_entity_poly.pdbx_strand_id
1 'polypeptide(L)'
;MAEFRINYDKVVKQANQINNLSYDLGKEITSLENLLARIKSEWCGPASEAFQKQLIMLIADMKTTRKNMSSVSSTIKNVASKIQAEDEKLANSLIKGLII
;
A
#
# COMPACT_ATOMS: atom_id res chain seq x y z
N MET A 1 8.20 23.25 18.79
CA MET A 1 6.74 23.25 18.83
C MET A 1 6.23 21.84 18.63
N ALA A 2 5.87 21.22 19.76
CA ALA A 2 5.51 19.81 19.78
C ALA A 2 4.25 19.50 18.95
N GLU A 3 3.29 20.42 18.88
CA GLU A 3 2.04 20.23 18.15
C GLU A 3 2.19 20.16 16.64
N PHE A 4 3.30 20.62 16.09
CA PHE A 4 3.58 20.54 14.65
C PHE A 4 4.52 19.41 14.29
N ARG A 5 4.97 18.64 15.27
CA ARG A 5 5.81 17.49 15.02
C ARG A 5 4.99 16.33 14.50
N ILE A 6 5.47 15.73 13.40
CA ILE A 6 4.93 14.48 12.93
C ILE A 6 5.43 13.37 13.86
N ASN A 7 4.52 12.48 14.29
CA ASN A 7 4.92 11.28 14.98
C ASN A 7 5.39 10.26 13.93
N TYR A 8 6.69 10.24 13.66
CA TYR A 8 7.29 9.43 12.61
C TYR A 8 7.03 7.94 12.81
N ASP A 9 7.13 7.46 14.04
CA ASP A 9 6.90 6.05 14.35
C ASP A 9 5.45 5.65 14.03
N LYS A 10 4.51 6.50 14.35
CA LYS A 10 3.08 6.27 14.04
C LYS A 10 2.83 6.27 12.54
N VAL A 11 3.43 7.21 11.81
CA VAL A 11 3.30 7.31 10.34
C VAL A 11 3.88 6.07 9.67
N VAL A 12 5.06 5.64 10.08
CA VAL A 12 5.71 4.43 9.56
C VAL A 12 4.86 3.19 9.88
N LYS A 13 4.31 3.11 11.08
CA LYS A 13 3.43 2.02 11.48
C LYS A 13 2.17 1.97 10.61
N GLN A 14 1.57 3.12 10.32
CA GLN A 14 0.40 3.21 9.45
C GLN A 14 0.75 2.81 8.00
N ALA A 15 1.91 3.21 7.51
CA ALA A 15 2.39 2.79 6.19
C ALA A 15 2.58 1.27 6.12
N ASN A 16 3.11 0.67 7.18
CA ASN A 16 3.25 -0.79 7.27
C ASN A 16 1.89 -1.48 7.30
N GLN A 17 0.88 -0.89 7.92
CA GLN A 17 -0.48 -1.41 7.89
C GLN A 17 -1.06 -1.42 6.47
N ILE A 18 -0.80 -0.38 5.67
CA ILE A 18 -1.18 -0.36 4.26
C ILE A 18 -0.51 -1.50 3.50
N ASN A 19 0.77 -1.72 3.75
CA ASN A 19 1.51 -2.80 3.12
C ASN A 19 0.96 -4.19 3.51
N ASN A 20 0.57 -4.36 4.76
CA ASN A 20 -0.05 -5.60 5.24
C ASN A 20 -1.41 -5.83 4.57
N LEU A 21 -2.22 -4.77 4.39
CA LEU A 21 -3.48 -4.85 3.66
C LEU A 21 -3.25 -5.21 2.19
N SER A 22 -2.20 -4.70 1.58
CA SER A 22 -1.79 -5.07 0.23
C SER A 22 -1.49 -6.58 0.13
N TYR A 23 -0.81 -7.11 1.13
CA TYR A 23 -0.51 -8.55 1.22
C TYR A 23 -1.79 -9.37 1.36
N ASP A 24 -2.71 -8.95 2.22
CA ASP A 24 -4.01 -9.62 2.40
C ASP A 24 -4.83 -9.59 1.11
N LEU A 25 -4.82 -8.47 0.40
CA LEU A 25 -5.48 -8.35 -0.90
C LEU A 25 -4.88 -9.35 -1.91
N GLY A 26 -3.59 -9.60 -1.85
CA GLY A 26 -2.92 -10.60 -2.68
C GLY A 26 -3.48 -12.00 -2.46
N LYS A 27 -3.82 -12.35 -1.22
CA LYS A 27 -4.44 -13.64 -0.90
C LYS A 27 -5.85 -13.74 -1.50
N GLU A 28 -6.63 -12.66 -1.43
CA GLU A 28 -7.97 -12.62 -2.03
C GLU A 28 -7.90 -12.73 -3.55
N ILE A 29 -6.90 -12.12 -4.18
CA ILE A 29 -6.67 -12.23 -5.63
C ILE A 29 -6.42 -13.70 -5.98
N THR A 30 -5.58 -14.40 -5.23
CA THR A 30 -5.31 -15.82 -5.45
C THR A 30 -6.59 -16.66 -5.33
N SER A 31 -7.43 -16.37 -4.33
CA SER A 31 -8.73 -17.05 -4.16
C SER A 31 -9.63 -16.84 -5.35
N LEU A 32 -9.68 -15.62 -5.90
CA LEU A 32 -10.50 -15.30 -7.08
C LEU A 32 -9.93 -15.96 -8.34
N GLU A 33 -8.62 -16.04 -8.47
CA GLU A 33 -7.99 -16.76 -9.59
C GLU A 33 -8.32 -18.25 -9.56
N ASN A 34 -8.34 -18.84 -8.37
CA ASN A 34 -8.75 -20.23 -8.18
C ASN A 34 -10.24 -20.43 -8.51
N LEU A 35 -11.09 -19.47 -8.11
CA LEU A 35 -12.51 -19.50 -8.47
C LEU A 35 -12.70 -19.42 -9.98
N LEU A 36 -11.96 -18.54 -10.66
CA LEU A 36 -11.99 -18.41 -12.12
C LEU A 36 -11.65 -19.75 -12.80
N ALA A 37 -10.60 -20.41 -12.32
CA ALA A 37 -10.18 -21.72 -12.86
C ALA A 37 -11.30 -22.76 -12.70
N ARG A 38 -11.98 -22.78 -11.55
CA ARG A 38 -13.11 -23.69 -11.29
C ARG A 38 -14.29 -23.38 -12.19
N ILE A 39 -14.63 -22.12 -12.37
CA ILE A 39 -15.72 -21.70 -13.28
C ILE A 39 -15.43 -22.19 -14.70
N LYS A 40 -14.22 -22.00 -15.18
CA LYS A 40 -13.80 -22.47 -16.52
C LYS A 40 -13.97 -23.98 -16.70
N SER A 41 -13.72 -24.75 -15.66
CA SER A 41 -13.80 -26.22 -15.73
C SER A 41 -15.21 -26.77 -15.47
N GLU A 42 -16.02 -26.07 -14.69
CA GLU A 42 -17.30 -26.60 -14.19
C GLU A 42 -18.55 -25.95 -14.79
N TRP A 43 -18.43 -24.77 -15.34
CA TRP A 43 -19.58 -24.00 -15.85
C TRP A 43 -19.33 -23.57 -17.29
N CYS A 44 -20.20 -24.01 -18.19
CA CYS A 44 -20.13 -23.70 -19.62
C CYS A 44 -21.32 -22.82 -20.06
N GLY A 45 -21.14 -22.11 -21.17
CA GLY A 45 -22.18 -21.35 -21.82
C GLY A 45 -21.93 -19.85 -21.82
N PRO A 46 -22.79 -19.09 -22.55
CA PRO A 46 -22.60 -17.65 -22.72
C PRO A 46 -22.60 -16.86 -21.40
N ALA A 47 -23.44 -17.23 -20.46
CA ALA A 47 -23.48 -16.57 -19.15
C ALA A 47 -22.18 -16.78 -18.37
N SER A 48 -21.62 -17.98 -18.44
CA SER A 48 -20.32 -18.30 -17.83
C SER A 48 -19.22 -17.48 -18.46
N GLU A 49 -19.17 -17.39 -19.77
CA GLU A 49 -18.15 -16.60 -20.47
C GLU A 49 -18.24 -15.12 -20.13
N ALA A 50 -19.45 -14.56 -20.04
CA ALA A 50 -19.65 -13.17 -19.63
C ALA A 50 -19.17 -12.93 -18.20
N PHE A 51 -19.48 -13.85 -17.27
CA PHE A 51 -19.03 -13.78 -15.88
C PHE A 51 -17.51 -13.86 -15.79
N GLN A 52 -16.90 -14.78 -16.54
CA GLN A 52 -15.43 -14.92 -16.55
C GLN A 52 -14.75 -13.65 -17.01
N LYS A 53 -15.25 -12.96 -18.03
CA LYS A 53 -14.70 -11.69 -18.50
C LYS A 53 -14.74 -10.64 -17.40
N GLN A 54 -15.86 -10.52 -16.69
CA GLN A 54 -15.99 -9.56 -15.59
C GLN A 54 -15.05 -9.90 -14.46
N LEU A 55 -14.91 -11.18 -14.12
CA LEU A 55 -14.01 -11.61 -13.04
C LEU A 55 -12.54 -11.36 -13.40
N ILE A 56 -12.15 -11.58 -14.64
CA ILE A 56 -10.79 -11.28 -15.12
C ILE A 56 -10.49 -9.79 -14.98
N MET A 57 -11.44 -8.92 -15.35
CA MET A 57 -11.29 -7.47 -15.22
C MET A 57 -11.17 -7.06 -13.74
N LEU A 58 -11.99 -7.64 -12.87
CA LEU A 58 -11.93 -7.37 -11.44
C LEU A 58 -10.57 -7.77 -10.86
N ILE A 59 -10.08 -8.95 -11.20
CA ILE A 59 -8.78 -9.44 -10.74
C ILE A 59 -7.66 -8.50 -11.20
N ALA A 60 -7.71 -8.05 -12.45
CA ALA A 60 -6.72 -7.10 -12.97
C ALA A 60 -6.74 -5.78 -12.21
N ASP A 61 -7.93 -5.25 -11.91
CA ASP A 61 -8.08 -4.02 -11.12
C ASP A 61 -7.56 -4.18 -9.69
N MET A 62 -7.82 -5.33 -9.08
CA MET A 62 -7.33 -5.66 -7.74
C MET A 62 -5.81 -5.74 -7.72
N LYS A 63 -5.18 -6.32 -8.73
CA LYS A 63 -3.72 -6.39 -8.85
C LYS A 63 -3.11 -4.99 -8.95
N THR A 64 -3.72 -4.11 -9.72
CA THR A 64 -3.29 -2.72 -9.86
C THR A 64 -3.43 -1.98 -8.51
N THR A 65 -4.56 -2.15 -7.83
CA THR A 65 -4.80 -1.57 -6.50
C THR A 65 -3.74 -2.04 -5.50
N ARG A 66 -3.44 -3.33 -5.49
CA ARG A 66 -2.41 -3.90 -4.61
C ARG A 66 -1.04 -3.27 -4.86
N LYS A 67 -0.66 -3.13 -6.12
CA LYS A 67 0.59 -2.48 -6.50
C LYS A 67 0.64 -1.04 -6.03
N ASN A 68 -0.46 -0.31 -6.21
CA ASN A 68 -0.57 1.09 -5.79
C ASN A 68 -0.47 1.22 -4.26
N MET A 69 -1.10 0.34 -3.51
CA MET A 69 -1.02 0.32 -2.04
C MET A 69 0.42 0.14 -1.57
N SER A 70 1.15 -0.79 -2.16
CA SER A 70 2.56 -1.02 -1.84
C SER A 70 3.41 0.20 -2.16
N SER A 71 3.17 0.85 -3.30
CA SER A 71 3.87 2.08 -3.70
C SER A 71 3.57 3.24 -2.75
N VAL A 72 2.31 3.39 -2.35
CA VAL A 72 1.89 4.43 -1.38
C VAL A 72 2.59 4.21 -0.04
N SER A 73 2.62 2.97 0.45
CA SER A 73 3.32 2.63 1.69
C SER A 73 4.80 3.03 1.62
N SER A 74 5.50 2.66 0.55
CA SER A 74 6.91 3.02 0.35
C SER A 74 7.11 4.53 0.27
N THR A 75 6.25 5.24 -0.45
CA THR A 75 6.32 6.69 -0.58
C THR A 75 6.14 7.38 0.77
N ILE A 76 5.17 6.95 1.57
CA ILE A 76 4.92 7.50 2.90
C ILE A 76 6.16 7.33 3.79
N LYS A 77 6.76 6.14 3.80
CA LYS A 77 7.97 5.88 4.58
C LYS A 77 9.14 6.76 4.13
N ASN A 78 9.33 6.89 2.84
CA ASN A 78 10.42 7.69 2.28
C ASN A 78 10.25 9.17 2.61
N VAL A 79 9.04 9.70 2.48
CA VAL A 79 8.75 11.09 2.82
C VAL A 79 8.92 11.33 4.31
N ALA A 80 8.39 10.45 5.15
CA ALA A 80 8.53 10.56 6.61
C ALA A 80 10.01 10.55 7.02
N SER A 81 10.81 9.67 6.45
CA SER A 81 12.24 9.58 6.70
C SER A 81 12.98 10.86 6.30
N LYS A 82 12.64 11.44 5.15
CA LYS A 82 13.24 12.70 4.69
C LYS A 82 12.87 13.87 5.59
N ILE A 83 11.62 13.97 6.01
CA ILE A 83 11.17 15.02 6.91
C ILE A 83 11.87 14.90 8.26
N GLN A 84 11.99 13.67 8.79
CA GLN A 84 12.70 13.43 10.03
C GLN A 84 14.16 13.88 9.95
N ALA A 85 14.85 13.53 8.87
CA ALA A 85 16.23 13.93 8.64
C ALA A 85 16.38 15.46 8.58
N GLU A 86 15.46 16.15 7.90
CA GLU A 86 15.47 17.61 7.81
C GLU A 86 15.19 18.25 9.17
N ASP A 87 14.25 17.71 9.96
CA ASP A 87 13.96 18.20 11.30
C ASP A 87 15.16 18.05 12.23
N GLU A 88 15.84 16.91 12.19
CA GLU A 88 17.06 16.66 12.98
C GLU A 88 18.17 17.61 12.58
N LYS A 89 18.37 17.82 11.28
CA LYS A 89 19.36 18.74 10.75
C LYS A 89 19.10 20.16 11.21
N LEU A 90 17.85 20.62 11.14
CA LEU A 90 17.46 21.93 11.58
C LEU A 90 17.68 22.12 13.09
N ALA A 91 17.28 21.13 13.89
CA ALA A 91 17.50 21.16 15.33
C ALA A 91 18.98 21.27 15.69
N ASN A 92 19.83 20.51 15.01
CA ASN A 92 21.28 20.55 15.22
C ASN A 92 21.86 21.92 14.82
N SER A 93 21.38 22.51 13.74
CA SER A 93 21.81 23.84 13.31
C SER A 93 21.43 24.93 14.31
N LEU A 94 20.22 24.83 14.90
CA LEU A 94 19.77 25.75 15.94
C LEU A 94 20.61 25.63 17.22
N ILE A 95 20.92 24.43 17.63
CA ILE A 95 21.76 24.17 18.79
C ILE A 95 23.16 24.74 18.59
N LYS A 96 23.76 24.52 17.43
CA LYS A 96 25.08 25.09 17.10
C LYS A 96 25.05 26.61 17.11
N GLY A 97 23.99 27.23 16.62
CA GLY A 97 23.82 28.68 16.64
C GLY A 97 23.72 29.24 18.04
N LEU A 98 23.14 28.49 18.98
CA LEU A 98 23.02 28.88 20.37
C LEU A 98 24.32 28.78 21.16
N ILE A 99 25.20 27.87 20.75
CA ILE A 99 26.48 27.62 21.44
C ILE A 99 27.52 28.65 21.03
N ILE A 100 27.47 29.14 19.83
CA ILE A 100 28.39 30.15 19.30
C ILE A 100 28.01 31.55 19.82
#